data_74cd0c4e19769767481ed95ba5ee1d62
#
_entry.id   74cd0c4e19769767481ed95ba5ee1d62
#
_cell.length_a   1.000
_cell.length_b   1.000
_cell.length_c   1.000
_cell.angle_alpha   90.00
_cell.angle_beta   90.00
_cell.angle_gamma   90.00
#
_symmetry.space_group_name_H-M   'P 1'
#
loop_
_entity.id
_entity.type
_entity.pdbx_description
1 polymer ?
#
loop_
_entity_poly.entity_id
_entity_poly.type
_entity_poly.pdbx_seq_one_letter_code
_entity_poly.pdbx_strand_id
1 'polypeptide(L)'
;MMTVWAVLGGFVLDALFGDPTWLPHPVVYMGKAISKLEKFLRPRLPKTPQGELLGGAIVAFCLPVGTFLLTGLVCWGAARLHPLLGLAVQMFWCGQALAARGLVQESTNVYIELKKPDLPGARKAVSRIVGRDTAELTAEGVTKAAVETVAENASDGVIAPLLYMLIGGAPLALTYKAINTMDSMLGYKNEKYLYFGRVPAKLDDVANYIPSRLAGLLWVAAAAFTHNDAKGAWKIWRRDRRNHASPNSAQTESACAGALGVQLAGPAYYFGQYYPKRTIGDALRPIEPEDILRANRMMYVASSFALAWGCALRALF
;
A
#
# COMPACT_ATOMS: atom_id res chain seq x y z
N MET A 1 24.79 -8.45 -6.13
CA MET A 1 24.24 -9.33 -7.20
C MET A 1 23.10 -10.22 -6.67
N MET A 2 23.26 -11.02 -5.58
CA MET A 2 22.17 -11.89 -5.06
C MET A 2 20.88 -11.14 -4.71
N THR A 3 20.97 -9.95 -4.11
CA THR A 3 19.81 -9.13 -3.79
C THR A 3 19.00 -8.74 -5.05
N VAL A 4 19.68 -8.39 -6.15
CA VAL A 4 19.00 -8.05 -7.42
C VAL A 4 18.21 -9.25 -7.93
N TRP A 5 18.81 -10.45 -7.94
CA TRP A 5 18.09 -11.67 -8.34
C TRP A 5 16.92 -12.00 -7.42
N ALA A 6 17.08 -11.77 -6.11
CA ALA A 6 15.98 -11.97 -5.16
C ALA A 6 14.81 -11.01 -5.42
N VAL A 7 15.09 -9.74 -5.72
CA VAL A 7 14.07 -8.73 -6.01
C VAL A 7 13.38 -9.02 -7.34
N LEU A 8 14.15 -9.30 -8.40
CA LEU A 8 13.59 -9.67 -9.72
C LEU A 8 12.71 -10.90 -9.62
N GLY A 9 13.19 -11.96 -8.96
CA GLY A 9 12.42 -13.18 -8.77
C GLY A 9 11.17 -12.96 -7.92
N GLY A 10 11.27 -12.17 -6.85
CA GLY A 10 10.12 -11.80 -6.01
C GLY A 10 9.05 -11.04 -6.80
N PHE A 11 9.46 -10.06 -7.62
CA PHE A 11 8.54 -9.32 -8.47
C PHE A 11 7.83 -10.23 -9.50
N VAL A 12 8.56 -11.16 -10.10
CA VAL A 12 7.97 -12.15 -11.02
C VAL A 12 7.02 -13.10 -10.28
N LEU A 13 7.37 -13.55 -9.07
CA LEU A 13 6.51 -14.41 -8.26
C LEU A 13 5.19 -13.71 -7.89
N ASP A 14 5.22 -12.43 -7.45
CA ASP A 14 4.01 -11.66 -7.21
C ASP A 14 3.18 -11.51 -8.49
N ALA A 15 3.80 -11.13 -9.61
CA ALA A 15 3.09 -10.92 -10.88
C ALA A 15 2.41 -12.19 -11.42
N LEU A 16 2.98 -13.37 -11.18
CA LEU A 16 2.45 -14.65 -11.66
C LEU A 16 1.43 -15.26 -10.71
N PHE A 17 1.72 -15.26 -9.42
CA PHE A 17 0.95 -16.01 -8.43
C PHE A 17 0.12 -15.11 -7.49
N GLY A 18 0.58 -13.89 -7.21
CA GLY A 18 -0.02 -13.03 -6.18
C GLY A 18 0.00 -13.69 -4.81
N ASP A 19 -1.10 -13.52 -4.05
CA ASP A 19 -1.28 -14.04 -2.70
C ASP A 19 -2.32 -15.16 -2.66
N PRO A 20 -1.97 -16.42 -2.99
CA PRO A 20 -2.92 -17.52 -2.95
C PRO A 20 -3.44 -17.76 -1.52
N THR A 21 -4.74 -17.94 -1.37
CA THR A 21 -5.40 -18.05 -0.05
C THR A 21 -4.96 -19.26 0.77
N TRP A 22 -4.43 -20.30 0.13
CA TRP A 22 -3.89 -21.49 0.79
C TRP A 22 -2.47 -21.30 1.35
N LEU A 23 -1.77 -20.25 0.90
CA LEU A 23 -0.40 -19.98 1.33
C LEU A 23 -0.40 -19.08 2.57
N PRO A 24 0.29 -19.48 3.65
CA PRO A 24 0.44 -18.63 4.83
C PRO A 24 1.13 -17.31 4.47
N HIS A 25 0.47 -16.17 4.72
CA HIS A 25 0.98 -14.86 4.37
C HIS A 25 1.57 -14.13 5.59
N PRO A 26 2.78 -13.53 5.51
CA PRO A 26 3.42 -12.82 6.63
C PRO A 26 2.54 -11.77 7.29
N VAL A 27 1.75 -11.01 6.50
CA VAL A 27 0.84 -9.97 7.00
C VAL A 27 -0.19 -10.53 7.98
N VAL A 28 -0.68 -11.76 7.76
CA VAL A 28 -1.63 -12.42 8.69
C VAL A 28 -0.97 -12.65 10.05
N TYR A 29 0.28 -13.09 10.06
CA TYR A 29 1.03 -13.27 11.31
C TYR A 29 1.36 -11.94 11.98
N MET A 30 1.71 -10.90 11.20
CA MET A 30 1.90 -9.54 11.70
C MET A 30 0.61 -9.03 12.35
N GLY A 31 -0.54 -9.18 11.70
CA GLY A 31 -1.84 -8.79 12.26
C GLY A 31 -2.19 -9.53 13.56
N LYS A 32 -1.92 -10.84 13.62
CA LYS A 32 -2.07 -11.62 14.86
C LYS A 32 -1.13 -11.14 15.96
N ALA A 33 0.12 -10.79 15.64
CA ALA A 33 1.10 -10.26 16.58
C ALA A 33 0.67 -8.89 17.12
N ILE A 34 0.20 -7.98 16.24
CA ILE A 34 -0.36 -6.68 16.63
C ILE A 34 -1.50 -6.87 17.63
N SER A 35 -2.47 -7.72 17.30
CA SER A 35 -3.62 -7.98 18.17
C SER A 35 -3.23 -8.59 19.52
N LYS A 36 -2.22 -9.49 19.52
CA LYS A 36 -1.70 -10.08 20.76
C LYS A 36 -0.97 -9.04 21.62
N LEU A 37 -0.14 -8.21 21.01
CA LEU A 37 0.58 -7.13 21.71
C LEU A 37 -0.41 -6.10 22.27
N GLU A 38 -1.41 -5.68 21.51
CA GLU A 38 -2.46 -4.78 21.98
C GLU A 38 -3.18 -5.37 23.20
N LYS A 39 -3.66 -6.62 23.10
CA LYS A 39 -4.33 -7.30 24.22
C LYS A 39 -3.43 -7.48 25.45
N PHE A 40 -2.13 -7.66 25.27
CA PHE A 40 -1.18 -7.80 26.36
C PHE A 40 -0.86 -6.47 27.05
N LEU A 41 -0.70 -5.41 26.27
CA LEU A 41 -0.24 -4.11 26.77
C LEU A 41 -1.37 -3.29 27.41
N ARG A 42 -2.55 -3.23 26.80
CA ARG A 42 -3.65 -2.37 27.28
C ARG A 42 -4.04 -2.59 28.75
N PRO A 43 -4.13 -3.83 29.29
CA PRO A 43 -4.45 -4.03 30.70
C PRO A 43 -3.29 -3.67 31.66
N ARG A 44 -2.05 -3.60 31.15
CA ARG A 44 -0.83 -3.39 31.95
C ARG A 44 -0.36 -1.94 31.98
N LEU A 45 -0.94 -1.11 31.13
CA LEU A 45 -0.60 0.31 31.04
C LEU A 45 -1.72 1.17 31.63
N PRO A 46 -1.39 2.36 32.15
CA PRO A 46 -2.40 3.30 32.61
C PRO A 46 -3.40 3.65 31.51
N LYS A 47 -4.68 3.73 31.85
CA LYS A 47 -5.76 4.16 30.94
C LYS A 47 -5.75 5.69 30.77
N THR A 48 -4.62 6.23 30.35
CA THR A 48 -4.38 7.65 30.09
C THR A 48 -3.84 7.83 28.66
N PRO A 49 -3.94 9.02 28.07
CA PRO A 49 -3.33 9.30 26.76
C PRO A 49 -1.85 8.92 26.70
N GLN A 50 -1.09 9.14 27.75
CA GLN A 50 0.35 8.79 27.83
C GLN A 50 0.57 7.27 27.87
N GLY A 51 -0.26 6.52 28.63
CA GLY A 51 -0.19 5.06 28.68
C GLY A 51 -0.54 4.42 27.33
N GLU A 52 -1.56 4.93 26.64
CA GLU A 52 -1.93 4.51 25.29
C GLU A 52 -0.80 4.82 24.29
N LEU A 53 -0.20 6.02 24.33
CA LEU A 53 0.94 6.38 23.48
C LEU A 53 2.14 5.46 23.72
N LEU A 54 2.44 5.14 24.98
CA LEU A 54 3.51 4.20 25.35
C LEU A 54 3.23 2.80 24.78
N GLY A 55 1.99 2.31 24.90
CA GLY A 55 1.59 1.04 24.34
C GLY A 55 1.79 0.99 22.82
N GLY A 56 1.34 2.04 22.13
CA GLY A 56 1.56 2.20 20.67
C GLY A 56 3.04 2.26 20.31
N ALA A 57 3.86 2.96 21.08
CA ALA A 57 5.31 3.05 20.86
C ALA A 57 6.00 1.69 21.03
N ILE A 58 5.61 0.90 22.03
CA ILE A 58 6.14 -0.46 22.23
C ILE A 58 5.80 -1.35 21.03
N VAL A 59 4.56 -1.32 20.54
CA VAL A 59 4.16 -2.08 19.33
C VAL A 59 4.95 -1.60 18.12
N ALA A 60 5.06 -0.28 17.92
CA ALA A 60 5.78 0.35 16.82
C ALA A 60 7.29 0.03 16.79
N PHE A 61 7.86 -0.29 17.94
CA PHE A 61 9.25 -0.75 18.04
C PHE A 61 9.37 -2.27 17.91
N CYS A 62 8.61 -3.02 18.71
CA CYS A 62 8.79 -4.47 18.83
C CYS A 62 8.44 -5.22 17.54
N LEU A 63 7.38 -4.81 16.85
CA LEU A 63 6.94 -5.54 15.65
C LEU A 63 7.92 -5.40 14.48
N PRO A 64 8.34 -4.20 14.06
CA PRO A 64 9.32 -4.04 12.99
C PRO A 64 10.67 -4.66 13.32
N VAL A 65 11.19 -4.44 14.53
CA VAL A 65 12.47 -5.02 14.97
C VAL A 65 12.39 -6.54 15.00
N GLY A 66 11.35 -7.10 15.61
CA GLY A 66 11.13 -8.54 15.65
C GLY A 66 10.99 -9.15 14.24
N THR A 67 10.27 -8.46 13.33
CA THR A 67 10.15 -8.88 11.93
C THR A 67 11.52 -8.88 11.24
N PHE A 68 12.29 -7.80 11.38
CA PHE A 68 13.62 -7.69 10.78
C PHE A 68 14.56 -8.78 11.28
N LEU A 69 14.63 -8.98 12.59
CA LEU A 69 15.52 -9.98 13.20
C LEU A 69 15.13 -11.42 12.81
N LEU A 70 13.84 -11.74 12.88
CA LEU A 70 13.34 -13.07 12.52
C LEU A 70 13.60 -13.39 11.04
N THR A 71 13.21 -12.50 10.15
CA THR A 71 13.37 -12.70 8.70
C THR A 71 14.84 -12.65 8.30
N GLY A 72 15.64 -11.77 8.92
CA GLY A 72 17.07 -11.71 8.73
C GLY A 72 17.78 -13.02 9.16
N LEU A 73 17.41 -13.55 10.32
CA LEU A 73 17.96 -14.81 10.85
C LEU A 73 17.63 -15.99 9.93
N VAL A 74 16.38 -16.07 9.44
CA VAL A 74 15.99 -17.16 8.52
C VAL A 74 16.71 -17.04 7.17
N CYS A 75 16.80 -15.83 6.59
CA CYS A 75 17.57 -15.61 5.36
C CYS A 75 19.06 -15.97 5.54
N TRP A 76 19.65 -15.53 6.64
CA TRP A 76 21.03 -15.83 6.98
C TRP A 76 21.24 -17.32 7.18
N GLY A 77 20.39 -18.01 7.97
CA GLY A 77 20.48 -19.45 8.20
C GLY A 77 20.33 -20.26 6.91
N ALA A 78 19.34 -19.89 6.07
CA ALA A 78 19.17 -20.54 4.77
C ALA A 78 20.40 -20.37 3.86
N ALA A 79 21.00 -19.17 3.82
CA ALA A 79 22.21 -18.90 3.03
C ALA A 79 23.45 -19.63 3.57
N ARG A 80 23.51 -19.91 4.89
CA ARG A 80 24.57 -20.72 5.51
C ARG A 80 24.45 -22.20 5.19
N LEU A 81 23.23 -22.70 5.00
CA LEU A 81 23.02 -24.09 4.56
C LEU A 81 23.37 -24.25 3.08
N HIS A 82 22.85 -23.35 2.22
CA HIS A 82 23.18 -23.33 0.80
C HIS A 82 22.85 -21.95 0.17
N PRO A 83 23.73 -21.37 -0.65
CA PRO A 83 23.50 -20.04 -1.26
C PRO A 83 22.21 -19.95 -2.08
N LEU A 84 21.86 -21.00 -2.85
CA LEU A 84 20.62 -21.05 -3.62
C LEU A 84 19.37 -21.15 -2.73
N LEU A 85 19.46 -21.81 -1.57
CA LEU A 85 18.37 -21.84 -0.60
C LEU A 85 18.15 -20.46 -0.01
N GLY A 86 19.22 -19.75 0.34
CA GLY A 86 19.15 -18.36 0.78
C GLY A 86 18.53 -17.44 -0.26
N LEU A 87 18.88 -17.61 -1.54
CA LEU A 87 18.27 -16.88 -2.65
C LEU A 87 16.78 -17.20 -2.78
N ALA A 88 16.40 -18.48 -2.77
CA ALA A 88 15.01 -18.92 -2.89
C ALA A 88 14.13 -18.37 -1.76
N VAL A 89 14.59 -18.40 -0.52
CA VAL A 89 13.88 -17.82 0.63
C VAL A 89 13.72 -16.32 0.47
N GLN A 90 14.76 -15.61 0.03
CA GLN A 90 14.65 -14.17 -0.22
C GLN A 90 13.69 -13.85 -1.36
N MET A 91 13.74 -14.59 -2.50
CA MET A 91 12.81 -14.41 -3.61
C MET A 91 11.36 -14.60 -3.17
N PHE A 92 11.10 -15.67 -2.43
CA PHE A 92 9.78 -15.99 -1.89
C PHE A 92 9.24 -14.86 -1.01
N TRP A 93 10.03 -14.40 -0.04
CA TRP A 93 9.58 -13.33 0.85
C TRP A 93 9.55 -11.95 0.20
N CYS A 94 10.39 -11.67 -0.81
CA CYS A 94 10.25 -10.48 -1.63
C CYS A 94 8.92 -10.48 -2.40
N GLY A 95 8.50 -11.63 -2.94
CA GLY A 95 7.19 -11.77 -3.58
C GLY A 95 6.05 -11.50 -2.59
N GLN A 96 6.09 -12.12 -1.41
CA GLN A 96 5.06 -11.91 -0.38
C GLN A 96 5.05 -10.51 0.26
N ALA A 97 6.08 -9.71 0.07
CA ALA A 97 6.08 -8.31 0.50
C ALA A 97 5.36 -7.39 -0.50
N LEU A 98 5.22 -7.81 -1.76
CA LEU A 98 4.49 -7.09 -2.81
C LEU A 98 3.00 -7.45 -2.76
N ALA A 99 2.18 -6.59 -3.33
CA ALA A 99 0.73 -6.78 -3.42
C ALA A 99 0.17 -6.35 -4.79
N ALA A 100 1.01 -6.28 -5.85
CA ALA A 100 0.58 -5.76 -7.14
C ALA A 100 -0.50 -6.65 -7.78
N ARG A 101 -0.27 -7.97 -7.83
CA ARG A 101 -1.23 -8.91 -8.40
C ARG A 101 -2.54 -8.94 -7.62
N GLY A 102 -2.46 -9.01 -6.28
CA GLY A 102 -3.64 -9.01 -5.40
C GLY A 102 -4.48 -7.74 -5.57
N LEU A 103 -3.84 -6.58 -5.65
CA LEU A 103 -4.51 -5.30 -5.86
C LEU A 103 -5.23 -5.24 -7.21
N VAL A 104 -4.57 -5.71 -8.28
CA VAL A 104 -5.18 -5.79 -9.62
C VAL A 104 -6.35 -6.77 -9.65
N GLN A 105 -6.23 -7.92 -9.01
CA GLN A 105 -7.33 -8.90 -8.95
C GLN A 105 -8.55 -8.32 -8.23
N GLU A 106 -8.36 -7.74 -7.06
CA GLU A 106 -9.46 -7.19 -6.27
C GLU A 106 -10.10 -5.96 -6.94
N SER A 107 -9.31 -5.05 -7.49
CA SER A 107 -9.85 -3.89 -8.20
C SER A 107 -10.54 -4.28 -9.51
N THR A 108 -10.03 -5.29 -10.23
CA THR A 108 -10.69 -5.84 -11.43
C THR A 108 -12.00 -6.53 -11.07
N ASN A 109 -12.11 -7.18 -9.90
CA ASN A 109 -13.38 -7.71 -9.42
C ASN A 109 -14.41 -6.60 -9.23
N VAL A 110 -14.01 -5.43 -8.71
CA VAL A 110 -14.91 -4.26 -8.62
C VAL A 110 -15.37 -3.81 -10.02
N TYR A 111 -14.44 -3.73 -10.98
CA TYR A 111 -14.77 -3.40 -12.37
C TYR A 111 -15.78 -4.38 -12.97
N ILE A 112 -15.57 -5.69 -12.79
CA ILE A 112 -16.49 -6.73 -13.31
C ILE A 112 -17.89 -6.58 -12.70
N GLU A 113 -18.00 -6.33 -11.40
CA GLU A 113 -19.28 -6.12 -10.75
C GLU A 113 -19.96 -4.81 -11.21
N LEU A 114 -19.21 -3.75 -11.46
CA LEU A 114 -19.75 -2.49 -12.01
C LEU A 114 -20.29 -2.63 -13.44
N LYS A 115 -19.85 -3.63 -14.21
CA LYS A 115 -20.38 -3.92 -15.57
C LYS A 115 -21.69 -4.71 -15.54
N LYS A 116 -22.09 -5.22 -14.38
CA LYS A 116 -23.38 -5.87 -14.18
C LYS A 116 -24.43 -4.84 -13.73
N PRO A 117 -25.71 -5.07 -13.96
CA PRO A 117 -26.78 -4.23 -13.42
C PRO A 117 -27.02 -4.51 -11.92
N ASP A 118 -25.96 -4.70 -11.13
CA ASP A 118 -25.97 -5.07 -9.70
C ASP A 118 -25.05 -4.14 -8.89
N LEU A 119 -25.56 -2.98 -8.52
CA LEU A 119 -24.81 -2.04 -7.67
C LEU A 119 -24.50 -2.60 -6.26
N PRO A 120 -25.37 -3.36 -5.59
CA PRO A 120 -25.03 -4.04 -4.33
C PRO A 120 -23.82 -4.97 -4.44
N GLY A 121 -23.67 -5.74 -5.52
CA GLY A 121 -22.50 -6.57 -5.79
C GLY A 121 -21.22 -5.73 -5.92
N ALA A 122 -21.26 -4.63 -6.65
CA ALA A 122 -20.13 -3.71 -6.79
C ALA A 122 -19.73 -3.05 -5.45
N ARG A 123 -20.72 -2.65 -4.62
CA ARG A 123 -20.49 -2.14 -3.25
C ARG A 123 -19.82 -3.18 -2.36
N LYS A 124 -20.25 -4.45 -2.44
CA LYS A 124 -19.63 -5.56 -1.72
C LYS A 124 -18.21 -5.84 -2.21
N ALA A 125 -17.96 -5.76 -3.50
CA ALA A 125 -16.61 -5.95 -4.04
C ALA A 125 -15.66 -4.84 -3.55
N VAL A 126 -16.04 -3.57 -3.64
CA VAL A 126 -15.19 -2.46 -3.20
C VAL A 126 -14.98 -2.44 -1.69
N SER A 127 -15.95 -2.89 -0.88
CA SER A 127 -15.80 -2.95 0.59
C SER A 127 -14.66 -3.86 1.07
N ARG A 128 -14.15 -4.75 0.22
CA ARG A 128 -12.99 -5.61 0.54
C ARG A 128 -11.66 -4.88 0.45
N ILE A 129 -11.62 -3.76 -0.26
CA ILE A 129 -10.38 -3.03 -0.55
C ILE A 129 -10.34 -1.60 0.00
N VAL A 130 -11.45 -1.12 0.58
CA VAL A 130 -11.53 0.23 1.17
C VAL A 130 -11.89 0.16 2.65
N GLY A 131 -11.43 1.14 3.42
CA GLY A 131 -11.78 1.29 4.84
C GLY A 131 -13.01 2.17 5.11
N ARG A 132 -13.61 2.78 4.06
CA ARG A 132 -14.78 3.66 4.19
C ARG A 132 -16.08 2.88 4.10
N ASP A 133 -17.18 3.49 4.55
CA ASP A 133 -18.52 2.92 4.40
C ASP A 133 -18.90 2.90 2.91
N THR A 134 -19.41 1.75 2.44
CA THR A 134 -19.70 1.52 1.01
C THR A 134 -21.18 1.34 0.70
N ALA A 135 -22.03 1.19 1.73
CA ALA A 135 -23.44 0.82 1.57
C ALA A 135 -24.24 1.81 0.70
N GLU A 136 -23.90 3.10 0.75
CA GLU A 136 -24.61 4.18 0.05
C GLU A 136 -23.86 4.73 -1.18
N LEU A 137 -22.74 4.12 -1.59
CA LEU A 137 -21.98 4.59 -2.74
C LEU A 137 -22.76 4.39 -4.03
N THR A 138 -22.77 5.41 -4.89
CA THR A 138 -23.20 5.29 -6.29
C THR A 138 -22.20 4.48 -7.09
N ALA A 139 -22.52 4.09 -8.32
CA ALA A 139 -21.58 3.42 -9.21
C ALA A 139 -20.31 4.26 -9.46
N GLU A 140 -20.49 5.59 -9.60
CA GLU A 140 -19.40 6.57 -9.68
C GLU A 140 -18.57 6.55 -8.39
N GLY A 141 -19.22 6.56 -7.22
CA GLY A 141 -18.56 6.50 -5.91
C GLY A 141 -17.76 5.21 -5.70
N VAL A 142 -18.29 4.06 -6.15
CA VAL A 142 -17.59 2.76 -6.13
C VAL A 142 -16.36 2.80 -7.04
N THR A 143 -16.51 3.31 -8.26
CA THR A 143 -15.40 3.44 -9.22
C THR A 143 -14.30 4.33 -8.65
N LYS A 144 -14.68 5.49 -8.13
CA LYS A 144 -13.78 6.46 -7.51
C LYS A 144 -12.99 5.83 -6.35
N ALA A 145 -13.69 5.13 -5.45
CA ALA A 145 -13.05 4.45 -4.33
C ALA A 145 -12.05 3.37 -4.77
N ALA A 146 -12.36 2.62 -5.83
CA ALA A 146 -11.46 1.61 -6.37
C ALA A 146 -10.21 2.23 -7.00
N VAL A 147 -10.36 3.31 -7.80
CA VAL A 147 -9.24 4.04 -8.42
C VAL A 147 -8.33 4.66 -7.35
N GLU A 148 -8.90 5.29 -6.33
CA GLU A 148 -8.16 5.82 -5.17
C GLU A 148 -7.34 4.72 -4.49
N THR A 149 -7.96 3.58 -4.22
CA THR A 149 -7.28 2.45 -3.57
C THR A 149 -6.13 1.91 -4.41
N VAL A 150 -6.29 1.79 -5.73
CA VAL A 150 -5.20 1.38 -6.63
C VAL A 150 -4.07 2.42 -6.60
N ALA A 151 -4.38 3.70 -6.66
CA ALA A 151 -3.40 4.76 -6.66
C ALA A 151 -2.61 4.82 -5.34
N GLU A 152 -3.27 4.77 -4.18
CA GLU A 152 -2.65 4.78 -2.86
C GLU A 152 -1.80 3.53 -2.64
N ASN A 153 -2.36 2.34 -2.86
CA ASN A 153 -1.66 1.08 -2.63
C ASN A 153 -0.56 0.79 -3.66
N ALA A 154 -0.54 1.44 -4.81
CA ALA A 154 0.62 1.41 -5.70
C ALA A 154 1.89 1.93 -5.00
N SER A 155 1.77 2.95 -4.12
CA SER A 155 2.86 3.38 -3.25
C SER A 155 3.11 2.35 -2.15
N ASP A 156 2.11 2.11 -1.29
CA ASP A 156 2.25 1.42 -0.01
C ASP A 156 2.37 -0.10 -0.15
N GLY A 157 1.72 -0.66 -1.15
CA GLY A 157 1.69 -2.10 -1.40
C GLY A 157 2.71 -2.59 -2.42
N VAL A 158 3.29 -1.70 -3.24
CA VAL A 158 4.16 -2.11 -4.35
C VAL A 158 5.48 -1.36 -4.38
N ILE A 159 5.47 -0.03 -4.60
CA ILE A 159 6.71 0.73 -4.85
C ILE A 159 7.53 0.87 -3.56
N ALA A 160 6.91 1.16 -2.43
CA ALA A 160 7.63 1.27 -1.17
C ALA A 160 8.28 -0.06 -0.75
N PRO A 161 7.57 -1.21 -0.66
CA PRO A 161 8.24 -2.47 -0.35
C PRO A 161 9.32 -2.82 -1.39
N LEU A 162 9.14 -2.49 -2.68
CA LEU A 162 10.15 -2.69 -3.72
C LEU A 162 11.43 -1.89 -3.43
N LEU A 163 11.33 -0.64 -3.02
CA LEU A 163 12.48 0.18 -2.65
C LEU A 163 13.19 -0.36 -1.41
N TYR A 164 12.44 -0.78 -0.40
CA TYR A 164 13.00 -1.37 0.81
C TYR A 164 13.71 -2.70 0.54
N MET A 165 13.17 -3.56 -0.34
CA MET A 165 13.86 -4.81 -0.70
C MET A 165 15.12 -4.58 -1.54
N LEU A 166 15.15 -3.54 -2.36
CA LEU A 166 16.37 -3.14 -3.08
C LEU A 166 17.49 -2.68 -2.14
N ILE A 167 17.15 -2.07 -1.00
CA ILE A 167 18.11 -1.61 0.01
C ILE A 167 18.60 -2.78 0.87
N GLY A 168 17.71 -3.57 1.45
CA GLY A 168 18.03 -4.56 2.48
C GLY A 168 17.40 -5.94 2.28
N GLY A 169 16.99 -6.29 1.06
CA GLY A 169 16.39 -7.59 0.75
C GLY A 169 15.03 -7.81 1.41
N ALA A 170 14.63 -9.07 1.47
CA ALA A 170 13.37 -9.47 2.08
C ALA A 170 13.19 -9.03 3.55
N PRO A 171 14.23 -9.04 4.41
CA PRO A 171 14.08 -8.58 5.80
C PRO A 171 13.59 -7.13 5.90
N LEU A 172 14.16 -6.22 5.10
CA LEU A 172 13.76 -4.81 5.17
C LEU A 172 12.41 -4.56 4.50
N ALA A 173 12.08 -5.28 3.42
CA ALA A 173 10.76 -5.22 2.79
C ALA A 173 9.64 -5.68 3.74
N LEU A 174 9.83 -6.80 4.45
CA LEU A 174 8.85 -7.30 5.43
C LEU A 174 8.78 -6.40 6.66
N THR A 175 9.88 -5.76 7.05
CA THR A 175 9.87 -4.74 8.12
C THR A 175 9.00 -3.54 7.73
N TYR A 176 9.15 -3.02 6.51
CA TYR A 176 8.26 -1.98 5.99
C TYR A 176 6.80 -2.48 5.97
N LYS A 177 6.57 -3.71 5.51
CA LYS A 177 5.21 -4.29 5.50
C LYS A 177 4.62 -4.41 6.91
N ALA A 178 5.43 -4.70 7.93
CA ALA A 178 4.98 -4.70 9.33
C ALA A 178 4.58 -3.28 9.80
N ILE A 179 5.35 -2.25 9.43
CA ILE A 179 5.02 -0.84 9.72
C ILE A 179 3.68 -0.47 9.07
N ASN A 180 3.53 -0.74 7.78
CA ASN A 180 2.30 -0.44 7.04
C ASN A 180 1.08 -1.21 7.58
N THR A 181 1.27 -2.47 8.00
CA THR A 181 0.20 -3.27 8.61
C THR A 181 -0.24 -2.69 9.96
N MET A 182 0.70 -2.15 10.75
CA MET A 182 0.33 -1.46 12.01
C MET A 182 -0.53 -0.24 11.76
N ASP A 183 -0.18 0.61 10.79
CA ASP A 183 -1.00 1.77 10.43
C ASP A 183 -2.39 1.33 9.96
N SER A 184 -2.47 0.36 9.06
CA SER A 184 -3.74 -0.17 8.56
C SER A 184 -4.66 -0.73 9.66
N MET A 185 -4.10 -1.26 10.76
CA MET A 185 -4.89 -1.85 11.86
C MET A 185 -5.14 -0.88 13.02
N LEU A 186 -4.25 0.05 13.28
CA LEU A 186 -4.24 0.90 14.46
C LEU A 186 -4.35 2.40 14.13
N GLY A 187 -4.10 2.84 12.89
CA GLY A 187 -4.00 4.24 12.49
C GLY A 187 -5.32 5.02 12.48
N TYR A 188 -6.43 4.39 12.85
CA TYR A 188 -7.74 5.04 12.90
C TYR A 188 -7.84 6.11 13.98
N LYS A 189 -8.45 7.26 13.66
CA LYS A 189 -8.66 8.38 14.59
C LYS A 189 -9.98 8.26 15.36
N ASN A 190 -10.35 7.04 15.79
CA ASN A 190 -11.48 6.79 16.66
C ASN A 190 -11.04 6.76 18.12
N GLU A 191 -11.99 6.75 19.06
CA GLU A 191 -11.70 6.75 20.51
C GLU A 191 -10.73 5.63 20.94
N LYS A 192 -10.83 4.46 20.31
CA LYS A 192 -10.01 3.29 20.64
C LYS A 192 -8.55 3.48 20.26
N TYR A 193 -8.25 4.16 19.16
CA TYR A 193 -6.91 4.20 18.57
C TYR A 193 -6.30 5.60 18.49
N LEU A 194 -7.02 6.64 18.91
CA LEU A 194 -6.56 8.04 18.82
C LEU A 194 -5.15 8.26 19.41
N TYR A 195 -4.85 7.61 20.52
CA TYR A 195 -3.54 7.69 21.18
C TYR A 195 -2.69 6.44 20.90
N PHE A 196 -3.25 5.23 21.01
CA PHE A 196 -2.53 3.99 20.81
C PHE A 196 -1.99 3.84 19.36
N GLY A 197 -2.78 4.19 18.36
CA GLY A 197 -2.39 4.12 16.95
C GLY A 197 -1.51 5.27 16.48
N ARG A 198 -1.33 6.32 17.27
CA ARG A 198 -0.64 7.55 16.85
C ARG A 198 0.82 7.35 16.49
N VAL A 199 1.56 6.54 17.28
CA VAL A 199 2.97 6.26 17.01
C VAL A 199 3.14 5.34 15.81
N PRO A 200 2.39 4.20 15.67
CA PRO A 200 2.34 3.40 14.45
C PRO A 200 2.07 4.23 13.18
N ALA A 201 1.02 5.07 13.17
CA ALA A 201 0.67 5.91 12.04
C ALA A 201 1.79 6.91 11.67
N LYS A 202 2.42 7.52 12.67
CA LYS A 202 3.56 8.43 12.44
C LYS A 202 4.80 7.71 11.91
N LEU A 203 5.03 6.48 12.34
CA LEU A 203 6.14 5.67 11.83
C LEU A 203 5.91 5.31 10.35
N ASP A 204 4.68 4.96 9.97
CA ASP A 204 4.31 4.74 8.57
C ASP A 204 4.44 6.02 7.74
N ASP A 205 3.96 7.17 8.24
CA ASP A 205 4.13 8.47 7.59
C ASP A 205 5.62 8.73 7.23
N VAL A 206 6.55 8.41 8.14
CA VAL A 206 8.00 8.59 7.94
C VAL A 206 8.56 7.53 6.99
N ALA A 207 8.23 6.25 7.19
CA ALA A 207 8.72 5.16 6.35
C ALA A 207 8.29 5.33 4.89
N ASN A 208 7.09 5.84 4.66
CA ASN A 208 6.53 6.04 3.34
C ASN A 208 6.83 7.42 2.74
N TYR A 209 7.53 8.30 3.47
CA TYR A 209 7.75 9.68 3.03
C TYR A 209 8.50 9.78 1.70
N ILE A 210 9.66 9.12 1.56
CA ILE A 210 10.45 9.11 0.31
C ILE A 210 9.78 8.22 -0.74
N PRO A 211 9.38 6.97 -0.42
CA PRO A 211 8.74 6.09 -1.40
C PRO A 211 7.53 6.71 -2.11
N SER A 212 6.63 7.37 -1.39
CA SER A 212 5.42 7.94 -1.98
C SER A 212 5.73 9.08 -2.98
N ARG A 213 6.76 9.88 -2.73
CA ARG A 213 7.16 10.94 -3.66
C ARG A 213 7.77 10.37 -4.93
N LEU A 214 8.61 9.36 -4.80
CA LEU A 214 9.13 8.62 -5.95
C LEU A 214 7.99 7.93 -6.71
N ALA A 215 7.05 7.30 -6.01
CA ALA A 215 5.86 6.70 -6.61
C ALA A 215 5.04 7.72 -7.42
N GLY A 216 4.77 8.91 -6.86
CA GLY A 216 4.08 9.98 -7.58
C GLY A 216 4.78 10.40 -8.87
N LEU A 217 6.10 10.54 -8.84
CA LEU A 217 6.91 10.85 -10.05
C LEU A 217 6.88 9.72 -11.07
N LEU A 218 6.98 8.48 -10.61
CA LEU A 218 6.89 7.29 -11.47
C LEU A 218 5.50 7.14 -12.10
N TRP A 219 4.44 7.54 -11.39
CA TRP A 219 3.09 7.60 -11.95
C TRP A 219 2.96 8.64 -13.06
N VAL A 220 3.56 9.82 -12.89
CA VAL A 220 3.61 10.84 -13.96
C VAL A 220 4.32 10.28 -15.20
N ALA A 221 5.45 9.60 -15.02
CA ALA A 221 6.13 8.94 -16.13
C ALA A 221 5.28 7.83 -16.75
N ALA A 222 4.66 6.97 -15.93
CA ALA A 222 3.81 5.89 -16.37
C ALA A 222 2.61 6.38 -17.19
N ALA A 223 2.05 7.55 -16.88
CA ALA A 223 0.96 8.15 -17.63
C ALA A 223 1.33 8.32 -19.12
N ALA A 224 2.55 8.78 -19.43
CA ALA A 224 3.02 8.93 -20.81
C ALA A 224 3.09 7.58 -21.54
N PHE A 225 3.56 6.53 -20.87
CA PHE A 225 3.73 5.19 -21.47
C PHE A 225 2.44 4.38 -21.55
N THR A 226 1.40 4.80 -20.86
CA THR A 226 0.08 4.18 -20.88
C THR A 226 -0.96 4.98 -21.69
N HIS A 227 -0.49 5.94 -22.48
CA HIS A 227 -1.35 6.82 -23.32
C HIS A 227 -2.38 7.63 -22.49
N ASN A 228 -2.01 8.02 -21.27
CA ASN A 228 -2.78 8.95 -20.43
C ASN A 228 -2.11 10.33 -20.42
N ASP A 229 -2.77 11.34 -19.86
CA ASP A 229 -2.26 12.72 -19.84
C ASP A 229 -1.14 12.93 -18.80
N ALA A 230 0.11 12.76 -19.23
CA ALA A 230 1.29 13.00 -18.40
C ALA A 230 1.45 14.48 -17.97
N LYS A 231 1.00 15.44 -18.81
CA LYS A 231 1.03 16.87 -18.48
C LYS A 231 0.00 17.19 -17.39
N GLY A 232 -1.21 16.67 -17.52
CA GLY A 232 -2.24 16.71 -16.50
C GLY A 232 -1.78 16.04 -15.19
N ALA A 233 -1.20 14.84 -15.27
CA ALA A 233 -0.62 14.14 -14.12
C ALA A 233 0.40 15.02 -13.37
N TRP A 234 1.36 15.61 -14.07
CA TRP A 234 2.37 16.52 -13.49
C TRP A 234 1.76 17.76 -12.87
N LYS A 235 0.82 18.42 -13.59
CA LYS A 235 0.13 19.64 -13.13
C LYS A 235 -0.63 19.38 -11.83
N ILE A 236 -1.45 18.33 -11.79
CA ILE A 236 -2.28 18.00 -10.63
C ILE A 236 -1.41 17.48 -9.48
N TRP A 237 -0.41 16.63 -9.75
CA TRP A 237 0.55 16.19 -8.73
C TRP A 237 1.22 17.39 -8.02
N ARG A 238 1.71 18.39 -8.75
CA ARG A 238 2.32 19.58 -8.15
C ARG A 238 1.35 20.38 -7.30
N ARG A 239 0.09 20.47 -7.71
CA ARG A 239 -0.96 21.26 -7.06
C ARG A 239 -1.52 20.56 -5.83
N ASP A 240 -1.89 19.27 -5.97
CA ASP A 240 -2.79 18.56 -5.03
C ASP A 240 -2.11 17.49 -4.17
N ARG A 241 -0.83 17.19 -4.38
CA ARG A 241 -0.09 16.15 -3.64
C ARG A 241 -0.07 16.30 -2.11
N ARG A 242 -0.65 17.37 -1.58
CA ARG A 242 -0.77 17.64 -0.13
C ARG A 242 -2.24 17.73 0.31
N ASN A 243 -3.18 17.39 -0.55
CA ASN A 243 -4.61 17.48 -0.27
C ASN A 243 -5.16 16.23 0.42
N HIS A 244 -4.38 15.56 1.23
CA HIS A 244 -4.81 14.40 2.02
C HIS A 244 -4.35 14.53 3.48
N ALA A 245 -5.05 13.81 4.39
CA ALA A 245 -4.71 13.82 5.82
C ALA A 245 -3.37 13.10 6.11
N SER A 246 -3.04 12.04 5.35
CA SER A 246 -1.69 11.47 5.27
C SER A 246 -0.83 12.30 4.34
N PRO A 247 0.44 12.57 4.67
CA PRO A 247 1.37 13.29 3.80
C PRO A 247 1.76 12.49 2.55
N ASN A 248 1.36 11.23 2.46
CA ASN A 248 1.81 10.25 1.47
C ASN A 248 0.75 9.89 0.42
N SER A 249 -0.50 9.65 0.82
CA SER A 249 -1.57 9.11 -0.05
C SER A 249 -1.83 9.97 -1.30
N ALA A 250 -1.91 11.30 -1.14
CA ALA A 250 -2.15 12.19 -2.26
C ALA A 250 -1.02 12.25 -3.29
N GLN A 251 0.16 11.66 -3.04
CA GLN A 251 1.25 11.68 -4.01
C GLN A 251 0.88 10.92 -5.28
N THR A 252 0.42 9.69 -5.14
CA THR A 252 0.00 8.86 -6.27
C THR A 252 -1.43 9.15 -6.71
N GLU A 253 -2.35 9.43 -5.78
CA GLU A 253 -3.73 9.80 -6.11
C GLU A 253 -3.80 11.04 -7.00
N SER A 254 -3.02 12.09 -6.71
CA SER A 254 -3.02 13.32 -7.51
C SER A 254 -2.43 13.11 -8.90
N ALA A 255 -1.36 12.32 -9.02
CA ALA A 255 -0.83 11.95 -10.32
C ALA A 255 -1.84 11.14 -11.14
N CYS A 256 -2.54 10.19 -10.50
CA CYS A 256 -3.60 9.39 -11.12
C CYS A 256 -4.78 10.26 -11.57
N ALA A 257 -5.29 11.12 -10.69
CA ALA A 257 -6.39 12.03 -11.02
C ALA A 257 -6.09 12.91 -12.23
N GLY A 258 -4.87 13.49 -12.25
CA GLY A 258 -4.42 14.31 -13.37
C GLY A 258 -4.23 13.53 -14.67
N ALA A 259 -3.68 12.30 -14.59
CA ALA A 259 -3.50 11.42 -15.75
C ALA A 259 -4.83 11.03 -16.40
N LEU A 260 -5.85 10.78 -15.58
CA LEU A 260 -7.17 10.35 -16.03
C LEU A 260 -8.11 11.52 -16.35
N GLY A 261 -7.79 12.75 -15.92
CA GLY A 261 -8.66 13.91 -16.06
C GLY A 261 -9.95 13.81 -15.24
N VAL A 262 -9.88 13.18 -14.06
CA VAL A 262 -11.01 12.94 -13.15
C VAL A 262 -10.75 13.54 -11.78
N GLN A 263 -11.83 13.76 -11.02
CA GLN A 263 -11.74 14.20 -9.63
C GLN A 263 -11.86 13.02 -8.68
N LEU A 264 -10.86 12.85 -7.80
CA LEU A 264 -10.78 11.85 -6.74
C LEU A 264 -10.97 12.47 -5.35
N ALA A 265 -10.96 11.67 -4.32
CA ALA A 265 -11.14 12.04 -2.91
C ALA A 265 -12.47 12.78 -2.67
N GLY A 266 -12.53 13.73 -1.75
CA GLY A 266 -13.76 14.38 -1.32
C GLY A 266 -14.37 13.74 -0.08
N PRO A 267 -15.52 14.24 0.39
CA PRO A 267 -16.16 13.77 1.61
C PRO A 267 -16.48 12.27 1.58
N ALA A 268 -16.30 11.60 2.73
CA ALA A 268 -16.60 10.18 2.87
C ALA A 268 -17.11 9.86 4.28
N TYR A 269 -17.83 8.73 4.40
CA TYR A 269 -18.27 8.21 5.68
C TYR A 269 -17.33 7.10 6.16
N TYR A 270 -17.01 7.12 7.45
CA TYR A 270 -16.24 6.08 8.14
C TYR A 270 -16.95 5.75 9.44
N PHE A 271 -17.34 4.49 9.62
CA PHE A 271 -18.07 4.03 10.82
C PHE A 271 -19.33 4.89 11.10
N GLY A 272 -20.07 5.27 10.06
CA GLY A 272 -21.27 6.11 10.13
C GLY A 272 -20.99 7.60 10.38
N GLN A 273 -19.74 8.04 10.48
CA GLN A 273 -19.36 9.44 10.69
C GLN A 273 -18.91 10.10 9.39
N TYR A 274 -19.37 11.34 9.17
CA TYR A 274 -18.98 12.14 8.02
C TYR A 274 -17.61 12.80 8.22
N TYR A 275 -16.71 12.59 7.26
CA TYR A 275 -15.38 13.20 7.24
C TYR A 275 -15.26 14.13 6.03
N PRO A 276 -15.13 15.46 6.24
CA PRO A 276 -14.86 16.40 5.16
C PRO A 276 -13.41 16.21 4.69
N LYS A 277 -13.24 15.80 3.44
CA LYS A 277 -11.94 15.68 2.78
C LYS A 277 -11.87 16.63 1.60
N ARG A 278 -10.69 17.16 1.31
CA ARG A 278 -10.44 17.92 0.09
C ARG A 278 -10.52 17.00 -1.13
N THR A 279 -10.97 17.54 -2.24
CA THR A 279 -10.91 16.85 -3.53
C THR A 279 -9.49 16.91 -4.11
N ILE A 280 -9.18 15.98 -4.99
CA ILE A 280 -7.91 15.83 -5.69
C ILE A 280 -8.20 15.72 -7.18
N GLY A 281 -7.56 16.57 -8.00
CA GLY A 281 -7.79 16.63 -9.45
C GLY A 281 -8.97 17.51 -9.84
N ASP A 282 -9.16 17.62 -11.14
CA ASP A 282 -10.22 18.40 -11.78
C ASP A 282 -11.19 17.43 -12.49
N ALA A 283 -12.50 17.67 -12.39
CA ALA A 283 -13.52 16.88 -13.06
C ALA A 283 -13.63 17.31 -14.54
N LEU A 284 -12.61 16.99 -15.36
CA LEU A 284 -12.60 17.30 -16.80
C LEU A 284 -13.53 16.35 -17.57
N ARG A 285 -13.80 15.18 -17.02
CA ARG A 285 -14.79 14.21 -17.49
C ARG A 285 -15.37 13.42 -16.30
N PRO A 286 -16.52 12.78 -16.47
CA PRO A 286 -16.98 11.78 -15.50
C PRO A 286 -15.99 10.64 -15.37
N ILE A 287 -15.87 10.09 -14.14
CA ILE A 287 -15.11 8.85 -13.91
C ILE A 287 -15.95 7.66 -14.40
N GLU A 288 -15.32 6.69 -15.00
CA GLU A 288 -15.95 5.50 -15.56
C GLU A 288 -15.26 4.21 -15.08
N PRO A 289 -15.94 3.05 -15.06
CA PRO A 289 -15.36 1.80 -14.55
C PRO A 289 -14.03 1.43 -15.19
N GLU A 290 -13.80 1.77 -16.46
CA GLU A 290 -12.56 1.56 -17.21
C GLU A 290 -11.36 2.27 -16.59
N ASP A 291 -11.57 3.30 -15.77
CA ASP A 291 -10.50 4.01 -15.09
C ASP A 291 -9.79 3.14 -14.05
N ILE A 292 -10.49 2.13 -13.52
CA ILE A 292 -9.86 1.11 -12.67
C ILE A 292 -8.78 0.35 -13.45
N LEU A 293 -9.09 -0.05 -14.69
CA LEU A 293 -8.13 -0.77 -15.54
C LEU A 293 -6.99 0.14 -16.01
N ARG A 294 -7.27 1.43 -16.27
CA ARG A 294 -6.24 2.43 -16.61
C ARG A 294 -5.29 2.65 -15.44
N ALA A 295 -5.82 2.78 -14.22
CA ALA A 295 -5.02 2.90 -12.99
C ALA A 295 -4.15 1.65 -12.76
N ASN A 296 -4.69 0.44 -12.93
CA ASN A 296 -3.95 -0.80 -12.83
C ASN A 296 -2.75 -0.85 -13.81
N ARG A 297 -2.96 -0.43 -15.07
CA ARG A 297 -1.87 -0.37 -16.06
C ARG A 297 -0.79 0.63 -15.65
N MET A 298 -1.17 1.83 -15.21
CA MET A 298 -0.22 2.84 -14.73
C MET A 298 0.58 2.33 -13.53
N MET A 299 -0.06 1.63 -12.59
CA MET A 299 0.61 1.01 -11.44
C MET A 299 1.68 0.01 -11.89
N TYR A 300 1.37 -0.91 -12.80
CA TYR A 300 2.36 -1.88 -13.29
C TYR A 300 3.52 -1.22 -14.01
N VAL A 301 3.28 -0.21 -14.86
CA VAL A 301 4.34 0.52 -15.54
C VAL A 301 5.22 1.29 -14.55
N ALA A 302 4.60 1.98 -13.57
CA ALA A 302 5.33 2.69 -12.53
C ALA A 302 6.20 1.74 -11.68
N SER A 303 5.66 0.56 -11.33
CA SER A 303 6.38 -0.47 -10.57
C SER A 303 7.54 -1.06 -11.37
N SER A 304 7.34 -1.27 -12.68
CA SER A 304 8.39 -1.75 -13.58
C SER A 304 9.53 -0.73 -13.72
N PHE A 305 9.22 0.57 -13.75
CA PHE A 305 10.23 1.63 -13.73
C PHE A 305 11.00 1.66 -12.40
N ALA A 306 10.29 1.51 -11.26
CA ALA A 306 10.93 1.42 -9.95
C ALA A 306 11.89 0.22 -9.89
N LEU A 307 11.47 -0.95 -10.40
CA LEU A 307 12.28 -2.15 -10.46
C LEU A 307 13.51 -1.96 -11.33
N ALA A 308 13.34 -1.49 -12.57
CA ALA A 308 14.44 -1.32 -13.53
C ALA A 308 15.47 -0.33 -13.01
N TRP A 309 15.00 0.84 -12.57
CA TRP A 309 15.88 1.89 -12.03
C TRP A 309 16.59 1.45 -10.74
N GLY A 310 15.86 0.83 -9.83
CA GLY A 310 16.42 0.37 -8.56
C GLY A 310 17.42 -0.78 -8.73
N CYS A 311 17.15 -1.73 -9.64
CA CYS A 311 18.09 -2.80 -9.98
C CYS A 311 19.36 -2.24 -10.67
N ALA A 312 19.20 -1.27 -11.57
CA ALA A 312 20.33 -0.61 -12.21
C ALA A 312 21.22 0.10 -11.18
N LEU A 313 20.62 0.89 -10.29
CA LEU A 313 21.37 1.53 -9.20
C LEU A 313 22.09 0.50 -8.32
N ARG A 314 21.39 -0.56 -7.92
CA ARG A 314 21.95 -1.61 -7.04
C ARG A 314 23.07 -2.41 -7.72
N ALA A 315 23.10 -2.48 -9.04
CA ALA A 315 24.15 -3.16 -9.79
C ALA A 315 25.44 -2.32 -9.90
N LEU A 316 25.34 -0.99 -9.68
CA LEU A 316 26.49 -0.07 -9.71
C LEU A 316 27.25 -0.02 -8.37
N PHE A 317 26.60 -0.48 -7.28
CA PHE A 317 27.16 -0.54 -5.92
C PHE A 317 27.08 -1.97 -5.34
#